data_7ea9944f29cf1269b88419fcf5253c6e
#
_entry.id   7ea9944f29cf1269b88419fcf5253c6e
#
_cell.length_a   1.000
_cell.length_b   1.000
_cell.length_c   1.000
_cell.angle_alpha   90.00
_cell.angle_beta   90.00
_cell.angle_gamma   90.00
#
_symmetry.space_group_name_H-M   'P 1'
#
loop_
_entity.id
_entity.type
_entity.pdbx_description
1 polymer ?
#
loop_
_entity_poly.entity_id
_entity_poly.type
_entity_poly.pdbx_seq_one_letter_code
_entity_poly.pdbx_strand_id
1 'polypeptide(L)'
;MPQLFPVIFIFGLGFAGALLGMWLEQIPRASRVMLLLSGALLVAIPLILVAPELASQYGWTGGLLWMALGFSALWLTNHYVYPLCPACAHDHNHDSCAVPLHGFAAPLVIASGLHSFMDGWSLVASGQQSSQALHLAFLIGVTLHKLPEGLALGTILRASLGSRWRVAYGAGLAQFMTVVGGALTRWTL
;
A
#
# COMPACT_ATOMS: atom_id res chain seq x y z
N MET A 1 -5.64 -4.86 -24.61
CA MET A 1 -6.49 -4.06 -23.68
C MET A 1 -7.04 -4.83 -22.46
N PRO A 2 -7.03 -6.16 -22.39
CA PRO A 2 -7.61 -6.87 -21.24
C PRO A 2 -6.93 -6.62 -19.89
N GLN A 3 -5.64 -6.28 -19.88
CA GLN A 3 -4.87 -6.11 -18.62
C GLN A 3 -5.09 -4.76 -17.92
N LEU A 4 -5.66 -3.74 -18.57
CA LEU A 4 -5.94 -2.45 -17.94
C LEU A 4 -7.17 -2.48 -17.04
N PHE A 5 -8.14 -3.33 -17.35
CA PHE A 5 -9.35 -3.43 -16.55
C PHE A 5 -9.09 -3.84 -15.08
N PRO A 6 -8.31 -4.90 -14.79
CA PRO A 6 -7.95 -5.24 -13.41
C PRO A 6 -7.24 -4.09 -12.68
N VAL A 7 -6.34 -3.38 -13.35
CA VAL A 7 -5.59 -2.26 -12.75
C VAL A 7 -6.53 -1.11 -12.36
N ILE A 8 -7.45 -0.72 -13.26
CA ILE A 8 -8.44 0.33 -13.00
C ILE A 8 -9.41 -0.11 -11.88
N PHE A 9 -9.82 -1.38 -11.88
CA PHE A 9 -10.68 -1.93 -10.85
C PHE A 9 -9.99 -1.87 -9.47
N ILE A 10 -8.72 -2.26 -9.38
CA ILE A 10 -7.93 -2.22 -8.15
C ILE A 10 -7.73 -0.78 -7.66
N PHE A 11 -7.44 0.15 -8.55
CA PHE A 11 -7.41 1.59 -8.23
C PHE A 11 -8.75 2.04 -7.62
N GLY A 12 -9.87 1.70 -8.30
CA GLY A 12 -11.21 2.06 -7.83
C GLY A 12 -11.51 1.47 -6.45
N LEU A 13 -11.09 0.24 -6.20
CA LEU A 13 -11.29 -0.45 -4.92
C LEU A 13 -10.50 0.23 -3.79
N GLY A 14 -9.22 0.56 -4.02
CA GLY A 14 -8.39 1.27 -3.05
C GLY A 14 -8.90 2.68 -2.77
N PHE A 15 -9.31 3.41 -3.80
CA PHE A 15 -9.88 4.74 -3.64
C PHE A 15 -11.23 4.72 -2.91
N ALA A 16 -12.13 3.77 -3.24
CA ALA A 16 -13.38 3.56 -2.51
C ALA A 16 -13.12 3.23 -1.04
N GLY A 17 -12.11 2.38 -0.77
CA GLY A 17 -11.64 2.10 0.59
C GLY A 17 -11.24 3.38 1.32
N ALA A 18 -10.47 4.25 0.69
CA ALA A 18 -10.03 5.51 1.31
C ALA A 18 -11.19 6.46 1.61
N LEU A 19 -12.16 6.55 0.72
CA LEU A 19 -13.38 7.34 0.96
C LEU A 19 -14.20 6.76 2.14
N LEU A 20 -14.33 5.44 2.22
CA LEU A 20 -14.98 4.78 3.35
C LEU A 20 -14.20 5.00 4.66
N GLY A 21 -12.87 4.86 4.62
CA GLY A 21 -12.00 5.10 5.77
C GLY A 21 -12.12 6.52 6.34
N MET A 22 -12.27 7.51 5.46
CA MET A 22 -12.51 8.89 5.84
C MET A 22 -13.82 9.08 6.66
N TRP A 23 -14.82 8.24 6.44
CA TRP A 23 -16.06 8.25 7.23
C TRP A 23 -15.93 7.44 8.52
N LEU A 24 -15.21 6.31 8.47
CA LEU A 24 -14.99 5.42 9.61
C LEU A 24 -14.09 6.01 10.70
N GLU A 25 -13.30 7.03 10.38
CA GLU A 25 -12.47 7.75 11.36
C GLU A 25 -13.31 8.29 12.54
N GLN A 26 -14.58 8.60 12.30
CA GLN A 26 -15.52 9.07 13.34
C GLN A 26 -15.92 7.95 14.32
N ILE A 27 -15.59 6.69 14.06
CA ILE A 27 -15.92 5.53 14.89
C ILE A 27 -14.61 4.88 15.37
N PRO A 28 -14.08 5.25 16.56
CA PRO A 28 -12.73 4.84 17.00
C PRO A 28 -12.50 3.32 17.06
N ARG A 29 -13.55 2.56 17.42
CA ARG A 29 -13.46 1.09 17.44
C ARG A 29 -13.35 0.49 16.05
N ALA A 30 -14.16 0.95 15.10
CA ALA A 30 -14.13 0.48 13.72
C ALA A 30 -12.79 0.81 13.06
N SER A 31 -12.30 2.03 13.22
CA SER A 31 -11.01 2.49 12.72
C SER A 31 -9.86 1.60 13.21
N ARG A 32 -9.79 1.30 14.52
CA ARG A 32 -8.75 0.43 15.09
C ARG A 32 -8.81 -1.01 14.55
N VAL A 33 -10.01 -1.57 14.45
CA VAL A 33 -10.20 -2.94 13.91
C VAL A 33 -9.78 -2.99 12.44
N MET A 34 -10.15 -1.98 11.65
CA MET A 34 -9.79 -1.91 10.23
C MET A 34 -8.28 -1.76 10.02
N LEU A 35 -7.60 -0.95 10.84
CA LEU A 35 -6.14 -0.83 10.80
C LEU A 35 -5.44 -2.16 11.12
N LEU A 36 -5.89 -2.86 12.15
CA LEU A 36 -5.34 -4.17 12.52
C LEU A 36 -5.59 -5.20 11.42
N LEU A 37 -6.81 -5.25 10.86
CA LEU A 37 -7.17 -6.15 9.77
C LEU A 37 -6.34 -5.87 8.53
N SER A 38 -6.19 -4.60 8.16
CA SER A 38 -5.34 -4.17 7.03
C SER A 38 -3.89 -4.63 7.21
N GLY A 39 -3.30 -4.38 8.39
CA GLY A 39 -1.94 -4.81 8.69
C GLY A 39 -1.79 -6.33 8.67
N ALA A 40 -2.74 -7.06 9.23
CA ALA A 40 -2.74 -8.52 9.21
C ALA A 40 -2.81 -9.08 7.78
N LEU A 41 -3.67 -8.51 6.93
CA LEU A 41 -3.79 -8.92 5.52
C LEU A 41 -2.53 -8.61 4.72
N LEU A 42 -1.90 -7.45 4.94
CA LEU A 42 -0.64 -7.07 4.28
C LEU A 42 0.50 -8.05 4.59
N VAL A 43 0.48 -8.68 5.76
CA VAL A 43 1.47 -9.71 6.13
C VAL A 43 1.03 -11.11 5.67
N ALA A 44 -0.24 -11.46 5.89
CA ALA A 44 -0.75 -12.79 5.60
C ALA A 44 -0.76 -13.13 4.11
N ILE A 45 -1.15 -12.18 3.25
CA ILE A 45 -1.26 -12.41 1.80
C ILE A 45 0.09 -12.78 1.17
N PRO A 46 1.19 -12.03 1.37
CA PRO A 46 2.49 -12.44 0.86
C PRO A 46 2.94 -13.81 1.37
N LEU A 47 2.70 -14.11 2.64
CA LEU A 47 3.12 -15.39 3.23
C LEU A 47 2.30 -16.58 2.73
N ILE A 48 1.00 -16.41 2.55
CA ILE A 48 0.09 -17.52 2.21
C ILE A 48 -0.02 -17.74 0.70
N LEU A 49 -0.01 -16.66 -0.09
CA LEU A 49 -0.24 -16.74 -1.54
C LEU A 49 1.06 -16.58 -2.34
N VAL A 50 1.91 -15.61 -2.01
CA VAL A 50 3.08 -15.28 -2.84
C VAL A 50 4.28 -16.17 -2.50
N ALA A 51 4.54 -16.42 -1.21
CA ALA A 51 5.70 -17.20 -0.79
C ALA A 51 5.71 -18.64 -1.32
N PRO A 52 4.60 -19.40 -1.28
CA PRO A 52 4.58 -20.75 -1.87
C PRO A 52 4.82 -20.74 -3.37
N GLU A 53 4.28 -19.75 -4.09
CA GLU A 53 4.46 -19.65 -5.54
C GLU A 53 5.90 -19.27 -5.90
N LEU A 54 6.52 -18.34 -5.18
CA LEU A 54 7.94 -18.04 -5.34
C LEU A 54 8.82 -19.25 -5.01
N ALA A 55 8.46 -20.01 -3.97
CA ALA A 55 9.17 -21.22 -3.60
C ALA A 55 9.07 -22.32 -4.67
N SER A 56 7.94 -22.41 -5.37
CA SER A 56 7.78 -23.35 -6.49
C SER A 56 8.65 -23.00 -7.68
N GLN A 57 8.90 -21.72 -7.94
CA GLN A 57 9.70 -21.24 -9.09
C GLN A 57 11.20 -21.18 -8.78
N TYR A 58 11.58 -20.71 -7.60
CA TYR A 58 12.98 -20.43 -7.24
C TYR A 58 13.51 -21.32 -6.12
N GLY A 59 12.73 -22.30 -5.65
CA GLY A 59 13.00 -23.07 -4.44
C GLY A 59 12.79 -22.26 -3.17
N TRP A 60 12.63 -22.90 -2.03
CA TRP A 60 12.37 -22.23 -0.73
C TRP A 60 13.48 -21.25 -0.35
N THR A 61 14.74 -21.58 -0.60
CA THR A 61 15.87 -20.67 -0.33
C THR A 61 15.83 -19.44 -1.20
N GLY A 62 15.55 -19.56 -2.50
CA GLY A 62 15.41 -18.44 -3.42
C GLY A 62 14.21 -17.56 -3.07
N GLY A 63 13.06 -18.16 -2.81
CA GLY A 63 11.83 -17.43 -2.40
C GLY A 63 12.04 -16.61 -1.12
N LEU A 64 12.64 -17.22 -0.09
CA LEU A 64 12.95 -16.53 1.17
C LEU A 64 13.99 -15.41 0.98
N LEU A 65 14.97 -15.58 0.10
CA LEU A 65 15.94 -14.54 -0.24
C LEU A 65 15.28 -13.32 -0.87
N TRP A 66 14.39 -13.55 -1.85
CA TRP A 66 13.62 -12.46 -2.47
C TRP A 66 12.72 -11.72 -1.48
N MET A 67 12.05 -12.45 -0.58
CA MET A 67 11.24 -11.83 0.48
C MET A 67 12.11 -11.03 1.46
N ALA A 68 13.26 -11.57 1.86
CA ALA A 68 14.20 -10.87 2.75
C ALA A 68 14.77 -9.61 2.10
N LEU A 69 15.10 -9.64 0.80
CA LEU A 69 15.53 -8.47 0.04
C LEU A 69 14.44 -7.40 -0.01
N GLY A 70 13.19 -7.77 -0.31
CA GLY A 70 12.05 -6.85 -0.32
C GLY A 70 11.82 -6.22 1.07
N PHE A 71 11.82 -7.02 2.12
CA PHE A 71 11.71 -6.53 3.50
C PHE A 71 12.85 -5.60 3.88
N SER A 72 14.10 -5.97 3.54
CA SER A 72 15.29 -5.15 3.81
C SER A 72 15.24 -3.82 3.07
N ALA A 73 14.78 -3.81 1.81
CA ALA A 73 14.61 -2.59 1.04
C ALA A 73 13.57 -1.65 1.69
N LEU A 74 12.43 -2.19 2.12
CA LEU A 74 11.40 -1.43 2.85
C LEU A 74 11.93 -0.92 4.19
N TRP A 75 12.64 -1.75 4.94
CA TRP A 75 13.22 -1.38 6.23
C TRP A 75 14.27 -0.27 6.06
N LEU A 76 15.17 -0.37 5.08
CA LEU A 76 16.17 0.64 4.74
C LEU A 76 15.48 1.96 4.34
N THR A 77 14.46 1.89 3.49
CA THR A 77 13.70 3.08 3.07
C THR A 77 13.06 3.74 4.29
N ASN A 78 12.42 2.97 5.17
CA ASN A 78 11.82 3.50 6.39
C ASN A 78 12.88 4.08 7.37
N HIS A 79 14.05 3.47 7.45
CA HIS A 79 15.08 3.89 8.40
C HIS A 79 15.87 5.12 7.93
N TYR A 80 16.19 5.20 6.62
CA TYR A 80 17.07 6.25 6.10
C TYR A 80 16.36 7.35 5.33
N VAL A 81 15.25 7.05 4.67
CA VAL A 81 14.54 8.01 3.82
C VAL A 81 13.40 8.68 4.58
N TYR A 82 12.78 7.96 5.52
CA TYR A 82 11.68 8.44 6.34
C TYR A 82 11.94 8.21 7.83
N PRO A 83 12.84 8.97 8.47
CA PRO A 83 12.84 9.01 9.92
C PRO A 83 11.46 9.52 10.38
N LEU A 84 10.81 8.74 11.20
CA LEU A 84 9.41 8.84 11.65
C LEU A 84 9.02 10.15 12.37
N CYS A 85 9.48 11.24 12.00
CA CYS A 85 9.01 12.61 12.24
C CYS A 85 10.13 13.63 11.98
N PRO A 86 10.20 14.25 10.81
CA PRO A 86 11.12 15.38 10.60
C PRO A 86 10.79 16.58 11.51
N ALA A 87 9.56 16.71 12.00
CA ALA A 87 9.17 17.77 12.89
C ALA A 87 9.59 17.52 14.35
N CYS A 88 9.76 16.27 14.78
CA CYS A 88 10.24 15.93 16.12
C CYS A 88 11.76 15.79 16.20
N ALA A 89 12.48 15.80 15.07
CA ALA A 89 13.93 15.69 15.05
C ALA A 89 14.66 16.95 15.54
N HIS A 90 13.96 18.09 15.65
CA HIS A 90 14.57 19.37 16.00
C HIS A 90 14.07 20.01 17.30
N ASP A 91 12.99 19.50 17.93
CA ASP A 91 12.50 20.13 19.17
C ASP A 91 11.99 19.07 20.16
N HIS A 92 12.73 18.94 21.29
CA HIS A 92 12.43 17.97 22.35
C HIS A 92 11.28 18.41 23.29
N ASN A 93 10.44 19.38 22.88
CA ASN A 93 9.35 19.84 23.71
C ASN A 93 8.03 19.16 23.30
N HIS A 94 7.77 18.00 23.91
CA HIS A 94 6.61 17.16 23.64
C HIS A 94 5.26 17.77 24.05
N ASP A 95 5.23 18.86 24.81
CA ASP A 95 3.99 19.49 25.30
C ASP A 95 3.31 20.35 24.24
N SER A 96 3.99 20.70 23.14
CA SER A 96 3.43 21.49 22.05
C SER A 96 2.99 20.66 20.83
N CYS A 97 3.27 19.34 20.81
CA CYS A 97 2.82 18.44 19.74
C CYS A 97 1.36 18.02 19.89
N ALA A 98 0.45 18.99 19.92
CA ALA A 98 -0.99 18.70 19.82
C ALA A 98 -1.42 18.20 18.43
N VAL A 99 -0.49 18.13 17.44
CA VAL A 99 -0.76 17.63 16.08
C VAL A 99 0.40 16.77 15.56
N PRO A 100 0.69 15.61 16.17
CA PRO A 100 1.76 14.72 15.70
C PRO A 100 1.53 14.14 14.29
N LEU A 101 0.31 14.27 13.75
CA LEU A 101 -0.09 13.65 12.49
C LEU A 101 0.05 14.54 11.25
N HIS A 102 0.20 15.87 11.39
CA HIS A 102 0.28 16.75 10.21
C HIS A 102 1.55 16.55 9.39
N GLY A 103 2.68 16.29 10.04
CA GLY A 103 3.95 15.96 9.36
C GLY A 103 3.97 14.56 8.71
N PHE A 104 3.04 13.70 9.10
CA PHE A 104 2.99 12.30 8.66
C PHE A 104 2.19 12.09 7.35
N ALA A 105 1.31 13.01 6.99
CA ALA A 105 0.42 12.85 5.84
C ALA A 105 1.19 12.75 4.51
N ALA A 106 2.19 13.60 4.27
CA ALA A 106 2.95 13.61 3.04
C ALA A 106 3.81 12.33 2.86
N PRO A 107 4.63 11.92 3.86
CA PRO A 107 5.33 10.64 3.82
C PRO A 107 4.39 9.44 3.60
N LEU A 108 3.23 9.43 4.25
CA LEU A 108 2.25 8.35 4.10
C LEU A 108 1.69 8.28 2.67
N VAL A 109 1.35 9.42 2.06
CA VAL A 109 0.87 9.48 0.66
C VAL A 109 1.95 8.99 -0.29
N ILE A 110 3.21 9.37 -0.08
CA ILE A 110 4.33 8.92 -0.92
C ILE A 110 4.57 7.42 -0.75
N ALA A 111 4.63 6.92 0.48
CA ALA A 111 4.83 5.51 0.77
C ALA A 111 3.70 4.63 0.20
N SER A 112 2.44 5.05 0.42
CA SER A 112 1.28 4.37 -0.16
C SER A 112 1.26 4.47 -1.68
N GLY A 113 1.70 5.59 -2.25
CA GLY A 113 1.84 5.75 -3.69
C GLY A 113 2.89 4.82 -4.30
N LEU A 114 4.05 4.68 -3.67
CA LEU A 114 5.08 3.73 -4.10
C LEU A 114 4.58 2.28 -3.99
N HIS A 115 3.90 1.93 -2.89
CA HIS A 115 3.29 0.62 -2.72
C HIS A 115 2.24 0.35 -3.82
N SER A 116 1.33 1.29 -4.04
CA SER A 116 0.32 1.19 -5.10
C SER A 116 0.92 1.09 -6.50
N PHE A 117 2.03 1.79 -6.76
CA PHE A 117 2.78 1.66 -8.00
C PHE A 117 3.29 0.22 -8.19
N MET A 118 3.89 -0.36 -7.15
CA MET A 118 4.40 -1.74 -7.19
C MET A 118 3.28 -2.76 -7.35
N ASP A 119 2.09 -2.52 -6.80
CA ASP A 119 0.92 -3.37 -7.01
C ASP A 119 0.52 -3.42 -8.49
N GLY A 120 0.41 -2.25 -9.12
CA GLY A 120 0.09 -2.15 -10.54
C GLY A 120 1.15 -2.76 -11.43
N TRP A 121 2.43 -2.51 -11.12
CA TRP A 121 3.56 -3.08 -11.82
C TRP A 121 3.55 -4.62 -11.73
N SER A 122 3.48 -5.18 -10.51
CA SER A 122 3.52 -6.62 -10.25
C SER A 122 2.37 -7.35 -10.93
N LEU A 123 1.17 -6.76 -10.90
CA LEU A 123 -0.01 -7.34 -11.51
C LEU A 123 0.17 -7.49 -13.03
N VAL A 124 0.65 -6.46 -13.71
CA VAL A 124 0.85 -6.51 -15.17
C VAL A 124 2.06 -7.36 -15.53
N ALA A 125 3.16 -7.25 -14.78
CA ALA A 125 4.37 -8.05 -15.00
C ALA A 125 4.09 -9.56 -14.83
N SER A 126 3.35 -9.96 -13.78
CA SER A 126 2.97 -11.35 -13.58
C SER A 126 2.08 -11.91 -14.69
N GLY A 127 1.23 -11.07 -15.28
CA GLY A 127 0.37 -11.46 -16.42
C GLY A 127 1.12 -11.66 -17.74
N GLN A 128 2.38 -11.25 -17.82
CA GLN A 128 3.24 -11.49 -18.98
C GLN A 128 4.11 -12.74 -18.83
N GLN A 129 4.16 -13.32 -17.63
CA GLN A 129 4.89 -14.55 -17.36
C GLN A 129 4.06 -15.78 -17.74
N SER A 130 4.74 -16.90 -17.95
CA SER A 130 4.11 -18.18 -18.30
C SER A 130 3.34 -18.83 -17.13
N SER A 131 3.60 -18.40 -15.89
CA SER A 131 2.92 -18.93 -14.70
C SER A 131 1.59 -18.26 -14.47
N GLN A 132 0.51 -18.91 -14.90
CA GLN A 132 -0.85 -18.46 -14.61
C GLN A 132 -1.16 -18.45 -13.10
N ALA A 133 -0.59 -19.39 -12.33
CA ALA A 133 -0.77 -19.47 -10.88
C ALA A 133 -0.19 -18.23 -10.17
N LEU A 134 0.99 -17.76 -10.58
CA LEU A 134 1.61 -16.55 -10.05
C LEU A 134 0.74 -15.31 -10.35
N HIS A 135 0.25 -15.19 -11.58
CA HIS A 135 -0.65 -14.09 -11.95
C HIS A 135 -1.93 -14.07 -11.11
N LEU A 136 -2.55 -15.23 -10.91
CA LEU A 136 -3.75 -15.34 -10.06
C LEU A 136 -3.43 -15.03 -8.59
N ALA A 137 -2.29 -15.47 -8.07
CA ALA A 137 -1.87 -15.15 -6.71
C ALA A 137 -1.71 -13.63 -6.51
N PHE A 138 -1.06 -12.93 -7.45
CA PHE A 138 -0.96 -11.46 -7.42
C PHE A 138 -2.33 -10.79 -7.56
N LEU A 139 -3.16 -11.21 -8.50
CA LEU A 139 -4.48 -10.64 -8.72
C LEU A 139 -5.36 -10.75 -7.46
N ILE A 140 -5.45 -11.94 -6.88
CA ILE A 140 -6.22 -12.19 -5.66
C ILE A 140 -5.61 -11.43 -4.49
N GLY A 141 -4.29 -11.52 -4.30
CA GLY A 141 -3.57 -10.87 -3.22
C GLY A 141 -3.78 -9.37 -3.22
N VAL A 142 -3.52 -8.72 -4.36
CA VAL A 142 -3.68 -7.26 -4.49
C VAL A 142 -5.14 -6.85 -4.30
N THR A 143 -6.10 -7.58 -4.87
CA THR A 143 -7.53 -7.28 -4.71
C THR A 143 -7.97 -7.36 -3.25
N LEU A 144 -7.55 -8.40 -2.52
CA LEU A 144 -7.96 -8.61 -1.13
C LEU A 144 -7.41 -7.55 -0.17
N HIS A 145 -6.17 -7.09 -0.36
CA HIS A 145 -5.60 -6.10 0.56
C HIS A 145 -5.90 -4.65 0.17
N LYS A 146 -6.29 -4.38 -1.06
CA LYS A 146 -6.44 -3.02 -1.57
C LYS A 146 -7.55 -2.22 -0.90
N LEU A 147 -8.68 -2.86 -0.61
CA LEU A 147 -9.76 -2.21 0.13
C LEU A 147 -9.36 -1.88 1.58
N PRO A 148 -8.84 -2.83 2.38
CA PRO A 148 -8.32 -2.53 3.73
C PRO A 148 -7.18 -1.51 3.73
N GLU A 149 -6.26 -1.54 2.78
CA GLU A 149 -5.20 -0.55 2.62
C GLU A 149 -5.79 0.85 2.43
N GLY A 150 -6.74 0.98 1.50
CA GLY A 150 -7.45 2.23 1.27
C GLY A 150 -8.16 2.73 2.52
N LEU A 151 -8.89 1.85 3.23
CA LEU A 151 -9.56 2.18 4.50
C LEU A 151 -8.57 2.75 5.52
N ALA A 152 -7.42 2.09 5.70
CA ALA A 152 -6.38 2.55 6.61
C ALA A 152 -5.84 3.92 6.18
N LEU A 153 -5.50 4.08 4.90
CA LEU A 153 -5.01 5.34 4.34
C LEU A 153 -6.00 6.49 4.55
N GLY A 154 -7.28 6.29 4.22
CA GLY A 154 -8.32 7.29 4.37
C GLY A 154 -8.54 7.71 5.82
N THR A 155 -8.53 6.75 6.75
CA THR A 155 -8.66 6.98 8.18
C THR A 155 -7.49 7.82 8.72
N ILE A 156 -6.25 7.44 8.40
CA ILE A 156 -5.05 8.13 8.88
C ILE A 156 -4.95 9.54 8.27
N LEU A 157 -5.19 9.66 6.96
CA LEU A 157 -5.17 10.97 6.30
C LEU A 157 -6.27 11.89 6.83
N ARG A 158 -7.44 11.35 7.20
CA ARG A 158 -8.52 12.16 7.78
C ARG A 158 -8.13 12.73 9.14
N ALA A 159 -7.55 11.89 9.99
CA ALA A 159 -7.02 12.32 11.28
C ALA A 159 -5.90 13.37 11.14
N SER A 160 -5.06 13.23 10.09
CA SER A 160 -3.91 14.13 9.86
C SER A 160 -4.29 15.47 9.20
N LEU A 161 -5.13 15.46 8.16
CA LEU A 161 -5.36 16.62 7.30
C LEU A 161 -6.63 17.41 7.67
N GLY A 162 -7.55 16.81 8.42
CA GLY A 162 -8.80 17.45 8.85
C GLY A 162 -9.80 17.74 7.72
N SER A 163 -9.36 17.98 6.50
CA SER A 163 -10.19 18.34 5.35
C SER A 163 -10.49 17.14 4.45
N ARG A 164 -11.77 16.87 4.18
CA ARG A 164 -12.21 15.77 3.31
C ARG A 164 -11.64 15.85 1.90
N TRP A 165 -11.54 17.04 1.33
CA TRP A 165 -10.99 17.26 0.00
C TRP A 165 -9.49 16.96 -0.08
N ARG A 166 -8.72 17.37 0.93
CA ARG A 166 -7.30 17.05 1.00
C ARG A 166 -7.07 15.55 1.14
N VAL A 167 -7.89 14.86 1.92
CA VAL A 167 -7.86 13.41 2.09
C VAL A 167 -8.18 12.72 0.76
N ALA A 168 -9.28 13.09 0.10
CA ALA A 168 -9.68 12.50 -1.17
C ALA A 168 -8.62 12.72 -2.25
N TYR A 169 -8.03 13.92 -2.32
CA TYR A 169 -6.94 14.22 -3.27
C TYR A 169 -5.67 13.39 -2.97
N GLY A 170 -5.21 13.40 -1.72
CA GLY A 170 -4.00 12.65 -1.33
C GLY A 170 -4.15 11.15 -1.51
N ALA A 171 -5.30 10.59 -1.11
CA ALA A 171 -5.60 9.18 -1.31
C ALA A 171 -5.77 8.84 -2.81
N GLY A 172 -6.45 9.70 -3.56
CA GLY A 172 -6.60 9.55 -5.00
C GLY A 172 -5.25 9.53 -5.72
N LEU A 173 -4.34 10.45 -5.36
CA LEU A 173 -2.99 10.50 -5.91
C LEU A 173 -2.20 9.22 -5.59
N ALA A 174 -2.21 8.79 -4.31
CA ALA A 174 -1.53 7.58 -3.89
C ALA A 174 -2.06 6.33 -4.63
N GLN A 175 -3.38 6.16 -4.68
CA GLN A 175 -3.99 5.00 -5.33
C GLN A 175 -3.85 5.05 -6.86
N PHE A 176 -3.83 6.24 -7.48
CA PHE A 176 -3.62 6.40 -8.93
C PHE A 176 -2.27 5.86 -9.39
N MET A 177 -1.28 5.80 -8.51
CA MET A 177 0.01 5.20 -8.81
C MET A 177 -0.10 3.71 -9.20
N THR A 178 -1.17 3.00 -8.82
CA THR A 178 -1.48 1.66 -9.33
C THR A 178 -1.65 1.66 -10.86
N VAL A 179 -2.36 2.67 -11.38
CA VAL A 179 -2.57 2.82 -12.83
C VAL A 179 -1.26 3.18 -13.53
N VAL A 180 -0.48 4.06 -12.93
CA VAL A 180 0.84 4.46 -13.45
C VAL A 180 1.78 3.25 -13.51
N GLY A 181 1.87 2.47 -12.43
CA GLY A 181 2.70 1.26 -12.36
C GLY A 181 2.31 0.23 -13.44
N GLY A 182 1.01 -0.06 -13.55
CA GLY A 182 0.51 -0.98 -14.57
C GLY A 182 0.71 -0.48 -16.01
N ALA A 183 0.54 0.81 -16.24
CA ALA A 183 0.79 1.40 -17.55
C ALA A 183 2.27 1.35 -17.93
N LEU A 184 3.15 1.72 -17.00
CA LEU A 184 4.60 1.74 -17.26
C LEU A 184 5.15 0.34 -17.54
N THR A 185 4.70 -0.69 -16.82
CA THR A 185 5.09 -2.09 -17.08
C THR A 185 4.81 -2.51 -18.51
N ARG A 186 3.69 -2.07 -19.05
CA ARG A 186 3.33 -2.39 -20.44
C ARG A 186 4.25 -1.76 -21.49
N TRP A 187 4.95 -0.67 -21.14
CA TRP A 187 5.88 0.02 -22.04
C TRP A 187 7.32 -0.53 -21.90
N THR A 188 7.63 -1.19 -20.80
CA THR A 188 8.99 -1.63 -20.47
C THR A 188 9.22 -3.13 -20.66
N LEU A 189 8.17 -3.93 -20.71
CA LEU A 189 8.18 -5.37 -20.94
C LEU A 189 7.38 -5.74 -22.19
#